data_9d9d563b41abbe8bfbc481b4ef1d440a
#
_entry.id   9d9d563b41abbe8bfbc481b4ef1d440a
#
_cell.length_a   1.000
_cell.length_b   1.000
_cell.length_c   1.000
_cell.angle_alpha   90.00
_cell.angle_beta   90.00
_cell.angle_gamma   90.00
#
_symmetry.space_group_name_H-M   'P 1'
#
loop_
_entity.id
_entity.type
_entity.pdbx_description
1 polymer ?
#
loop_
_entity_poly.entity_id
_entity_poly.type
_entity_poly.pdbx_seq_one_letter_code
_entity_poly.pdbx_strand_id
1 'polypeptide(L)'
;MHFTYKKKIFLYFLIVFTIFTVIIVAVQQNREKMYKSENFKASLNAYAEIIANYVDSHRLIADKRLDSLNNLLPLLPRGLRVSIIDRQGKVLYDNDIDEEETVENHLSRPEIAQALTQSNGTNIRKSETTGIDYYYDARLFNNYFVRVALPYTDQVQNILKADEIFTYFILLLFFTTLISLLYLADRFGKAVSGLNEFIITAEHSQPDYDKIDFPDTELGEIGHKIVDNYKMLKKSKDQLNQEREKLLRHFHHSDEGICIFSADHKKIYANTHFIQYVNTILDEPTFDVDHIFQAPEFKEAEFFLQKNTPVNPQAKSI
;
A
#
# COMPACT_ATOMS: atom_id res chain seq x y z
N MET A 1 24.62 9.43 -3.75
CA MET A 1 24.27 8.76 -2.50
C MET A 1 23.47 7.50 -2.84
N HIS A 2 24.11 6.31 -2.88
CA HIS A 2 23.41 5.06 -3.18
C HIS A 2 22.63 4.61 -1.93
N PHE A 3 21.32 4.82 -1.94
CA PHE A 3 20.45 4.26 -0.90
C PHE A 3 20.49 2.73 -0.99
N THR A 4 20.76 2.07 0.14
CA THR A 4 20.63 0.62 0.27
C THR A 4 19.20 0.22 -0.11
N TYR A 5 19.01 -0.95 -0.71
CA TYR A 5 17.71 -1.48 -1.16
C TYR A 5 16.62 -1.38 -0.07
N LYS A 6 16.99 -1.70 1.19
CA LYS A 6 16.20 -1.50 2.39
C LYS A 6 15.63 -0.07 2.52
N LYS A 7 16.49 0.96 2.36
CA LYS A 7 16.08 2.36 2.50
C LYS A 7 15.14 2.80 1.37
N LYS A 8 15.32 2.29 0.16
CA LYS A 8 14.44 2.59 -0.98
C LYS A 8 13.03 2.05 -0.76
N ILE A 9 12.90 0.76 -0.40
CA ILE A 9 11.61 0.14 -0.11
C ILE A 9 10.91 0.87 1.01
N PHE A 10 11.60 1.09 2.14
CA PHE A 10 11.03 1.83 3.27
C PHE A 10 10.52 3.21 2.87
N LEU A 11 11.30 3.97 2.09
CA LEU A 11 10.92 5.31 1.65
C LEU A 11 9.64 5.28 0.77
N TYR A 12 9.52 4.32 -0.16
CA TYR A 12 8.33 4.18 -0.97
C TYR A 12 7.09 3.89 -0.13
N PHE A 13 7.17 2.93 0.79
CA PHE A 13 6.05 2.62 1.69
C PHE A 13 5.70 3.81 2.58
N LEU A 14 6.70 4.51 3.13
CA LEU A 14 6.49 5.70 3.96
C LEU A 14 5.74 6.78 3.19
N ILE A 15 6.15 7.10 1.97
CA ILE A 15 5.50 8.12 1.15
C ILE A 15 4.05 7.75 0.85
N VAL A 16 3.81 6.53 0.37
CA VAL A 16 2.46 6.04 0.03
C VAL A 16 1.56 6.06 1.27
N PHE A 17 2.06 5.55 2.39
CA PHE A 17 1.30 5.47 3.63
C PHE A 17 1.00 6.86 4.22
N THR A 18 1.96 7.79 4.14
CA THR A 18 1.75 9.18 4.58
C THR A 18 0.68 9.87 3.73
N ILE A 19 0.76 9.76 2.40
CA ILE A 19 -0.25 10.34 1.49
C ILE A 19 -1.62 9.77 1.81
N PHE A 20 -1.73 8.45 1.97
CA PHE A 20 -3.00 7.78 2.28
C PHE A 20 -3.58 8.25 3.62
N THR A 21 -2.76 8.37 4.66
CA THR A 21 -3.18 8.87 5.97
C THR A 21 -3.68 10.31 5.90
N VAL A 22 -2.96 11.19 5.19
CA VAL A 22 -3.37 12.59 5.01
C VAL A 22 -4.72 12.68 4.29
N ILE A 23 -4.92 11.89 3.24
CA ILE A 23 -6.19 11.85 2.51
C ILE A 23 -7.32 11.37 3.42
N ILE A 24 -7.14 10.30 4.19
CA ILE A 24 -8.16 9.79 5.12
C ILE A 24 -8.54 10.85 6.15
N VAL A 25 -7.56 11.49 6.79
CA VAL A 25 -7.82 12.52 7.80
C VAL A 25 -8.58 13.70 7.18
N ALA A 26 -8.17 14.18 6.00
CA ALA A 26 -8.83 15.28 5.31
C ALA A 26 -10.28 14.95 4.93
N VAL A 27 -10.51 13.76 4.37
CA VAL A 27 -11.86 13.29 3.99
C VAL A 27 -12.75 13.14 5.23
N GLN A 28 -12.22 12.53 6.29
CA GLN A 28 -12.98 12.32 7.53
C GLN A 28 -13.35 13.64 8.20
N GLN A 29 -12.40 14.57 8.34
CA GLN A 29 -12.68 15.89 8.91
C GLN A 29 -13.74 16.66 8.11
N ASN A 30 -13.66 16.58 6.80
CA ASN A 30 -14.66 17.24 5.94
C ASN A 30 -16.05 16.62 6.08
N ARG A 31 -16.12 15.28 6.06
CA ARG A 31 -17.38 14.55 6.27
C ARG A 31 -18.00 14.87 7.63
N GLU A 32 -17.21 14.88 8.68
CA GLU A 32 -17.70 15.15 10.02
C GLU A 32 -18.23 16.57 10.18
N LYS A 33 -17.53 17.56 9.62
CA LYS A 33 -18.02 18.95 9.59
C LYS A 33 -19.36 19.05 8.85
N MET A 34 -19.47 18.41 7.68
CA MET A 34 -20.73 18.39 6.93
C MET A 34 -21.86 17.74 7.73
N TYR A 35 -21.60 16.56 8.28
CA TYR A 35 -22.60 15.82 9.06
C TYR A 35 -23.07 16.60 10.30
N LYS A 36 -22.16 17.22 11.04
CA LYS A 36 -22.49 18.05 12.22
C LYS A 36 -23.28 19.30 11.79
N SER A 37 -22.91 19.93 10.69
CA SER A 37 -23.62 21.08 10.15
C SER A 37 -25.04 20.71 9.69
N GLU A 38 -25.21 19.60 9.01
CA GLU A 38 -26.53 19.12 8.57
C GLU A 38 -27.43 18.74 9.76
N ASN A 39 -26.90 18.04 10.78
CA ASN A 39 -27.64 17.71 11.98
C ASN A 39 -28.04 18.97 12.76
N PHE A 40 -27.16 19.96 12.85
CA PHE A 40 -27.45 21.21 13.50
C PHE A 40 -28.58 21.99 12.78
N LYS A 41 -28.50 22.07 11.44
CA LYS A 41 -29.59 22.62 10.61
C LYS A 41 -30.90 21.86 10.78
N ALA A 42 -30.85 20.53 10.78
CA ALA A 42 -32.03 19.70 10.97
C ALA A 42 -32.69 19.96 12.33
N SER A 43 -31.90 20.18 13.38
CA SER A 43 -32.40 20.54 14.71
C SER A 43 -33.06 21.91 14.72
N LEU A 44 -32.46 22.93 14.09
CA LEU A 44 -33.05 24.26 13.99
C LEU A 44 -34.34 24.24 13.16
N ASN A 45 -34.35 23.50 12.05
CA ASN A 45 -35.57 23.29 11.26
C ASN A 45 -36.70 22.63 12.06
N ALA A 46 -36.38 21.64 12.89
CA ALA A 46 -37.36 21.00 13.77
C ALA A 46 -37.97 22.01 14.77
N TYR A 47 -37.13 22.88 15.35
CA TYR A 47 -37.63 23.94 16.22
C TYR A 47 -38.51 24.93 15.45
N ALA A 48 -38.14 25.31 14.25
CA ALA A 48 -38.95 26.17 13.41
C ALA A 48 -40.35 25.54 13.09
N GLU A 49 -40.38 24.23 12.83
CA GLU A 49 -41.62 23.47 12.62
C GLU A 49 -42.49 23.42 13.88
N ILE A 50 -41.90 23.17 15.05
CA ILE A 50 -42.65 23.18 16.32
C ILE A 50 -43.26 24.53 16.55
N ILE A 51 -42.51 25.62 16.33
CA ILE A 51 -42.98 26.97 16.49
C ILE A 51 -44.12 27.28 15.49
N ALA A 52 -43.93 26.92 14.22
CA ALA A 52 -44.95 27.14 13.19
C ALA A 52 -46.25 26.38 13.51
N ASN A 53 -46.14 25.12 13.89
CA ASN A 53 -47.31 24.31 14.31
C ASN A 53 -48.02 24.93 15.51
N TYR A 54 -47.30 25.48 16.47
CA TYR A 54 -47.90 26.16 17.63
C TYR A 54 -48.61 27.47 17.20
N VAL A 55 -47.97 28.26 16.34
CA VAL A 55 -48.57 29.50 15.79
C VAL A 55 -49.84 29.22 15.02
N ASP A 56 -49.82 28.22 14.13
CA ASP A 56 -50.98 27.88 13.28
C ASP A 56 -52.11 27.23 14.08
N SER A 57 -51.78 26.28 14.98
CA SER A 57 -52.79 25.59 15.81
C SER A 57 -53.56 26.53 16.73
N HIS A 58 -52.92 27.58 17.22
CA HIS A 58 -53.53 28.56 18.12
C HIS A 58 -53.93 29.84 17.43
N ARG A 59 -53.82 29.92 16.08
CA ARG A 59 -54.14 31.08 15.24
C ARG A 59 -53.50 32.39 15.74
N LEU A 60 -52.25 32.32 16.23
CA LEU A 60 -51.62 33.42 16.98
C LEU A 60 -51.44 34.68 16.14
N ILE A 61 -51.19 34.55 14.80
CA ILE A 61 -51.06 35.69 13.91
C ILE A 61 -52.44 36.36 13.67
N ALA A 62 -53.45 35.55 13.39
CA ALA A 62 -54.81 36.07 13.15
C ALA A 62 -55.40 36.80 14.36
N ASP A 63 -55.20 36.25 15.55
CA ASP A 63 -55.71 36.78 16.82
C ASP A 63 -54.79 37.85 17.42
N LYS A 64 -53.65 38.16 16.78
CA LYS A 64 -52.60 39.09 17.26
C LYS A 64 -52.11 38.77 18.69
N ARG A 65 -51.92 37.46 19.00
CA ARG A 65 -51.49 36.96 20.31
C ARG A 65 -50.12 36.24 20.25
N LEU A 66 -49.16 36.78 19.45
CA LEU A 66 -47.84 36.18 19.32
C LEU A 66 -47.06 36.11 20.64
N ASP A 67 -47.37 36.97 21.61
CA ASP A 67 -46.79 36.92 22.97
C ASP A 67 -47.03 35.57 23.65
N SER A 68 -48.07 34.83 23.24
CA SER A 68 -48.29 33.46 23.75
C SER A 68 -47.16 32.49 23.40
N LEU A 69 -46.26 32.82 22.45
CA LEU A 69 -45.05 32.08 22.17
C LEU A 69 -44.08 32.02 23.37
N ASN A 70 -44.16 33.01 24.27
CA ASN A 70 -43.39 33.03 25.49
C ASN A 70 -43.65 31.79 26.37
N ASN A 71 -44.86 31.16 26.25
CA ASN A 71 -45.17 29.90 26.94
C ASN A 71 -44.46 28.67 26.34
N LEU A 72 -44.08 28.76 25.02
CA LEU A 72 -43.39 27.69 24.33
C LEU A 72 -41.86 27.78 24.54
N LEU A 73 -41.31 29.00 24.69
CA LEU A 73 -39.85 29.21 24.79
C LEU A 73 -39.14 28.38 25.87
N PRO A 74 -39.70 28.18 27.08
CA PRO A 74 -39.08 27.36 28.11
C PRO A 74 -38.88 25.87 27.72
N LEU A 75 -39.63 25.38 26.72
CA LEU A 75 -39.56 24.04 26.18
C LEU A 75 -38.52 23.90 25.05
N LEU A 76 -37.97 25.01 24.59
CA LEU A 76 -36.95 25.08 23.53
C LEU A 76 -35.55 25.26 24.14
N PRO A 77 -34.52 25.04 23.38
CA PRO A 77 -33.14 25.23 23.87
C PRO A 77 -32.91 26.64 24.44
N ARG A 78 -32.18 26.70 25.54
CA ARG A 78 -31.84 28.01 26.15
C ARG A 78 -31.04 28.86 25.20
N GLY A 79 -31.43 30.15 25.11
CA GLY A 79 -30.78 31.11 24.22
C GLY A 79 -31.22 31.03 22.75
N LEU A 80 -32.24 30.21 22.46
CA LEU A 80 -32.84 30.19 21.12
C LEU A 80 -33.59 31.51 20.90
N ARG A 81 -33.15 32.29 19.93
CA ARG A 81 -33.87 33.47 19.45
C ARG A 81 -34.90 33.02 18.41
N VAL A 82 -36.11 33.52 18.55
CA VAL A 82 -37.27 33.19 17.69
C VAL A 82 -37.85 34.48 17.15
N SER A 83 -37.96 34.59 15.82
CA SER A 83 -38.64 35.71 15.16
C SER A 83 -39.72 35.17 14.21
N ILE A 84 -40.87 35.77 14.25
CA ILE A 84 -41.94 35.59 13.27
C ILE A 84 -41.94 36.82 12.34
N ILE A 85 -41.83 36.58 11.05
CA ILE A 85 -41.64 37.62 10.05
C ILE A 85 -42.72 37.43 8.96
N ASP A 86 -43.42 38.46 8.58
CA ASP A 86 -44.40 38.36 7.51
C ASP A 86 -43.73 38.23 6.12
N ARG A 87 -44.52 37.96 5.10
CA ARG A 87 -44.00 37.78 3.72
C ARG A 87 -43.41 39.05 3.13
N GLN A 88 -43.73 40.22 3.69
CA GLN A 88 -43.18 41.52 3.32
C GLN A 88 -41.92 41.89 4.07
N GLY A 89 -41.44 41.00 4.99
CA GLY A 89 -40.24 41.18 5.76
C GLY A 89 -40.41 41.99 7.04
N LYS A 90 -41.64 42.29 7.44
CA LYS A 90 -41.94 42.95 8.72
C LYS A 90 -41.86 41.92 9.83
N VAL A 91 -41.13 42.24 10.89
CA VAL A 91 -41.06 41.44 12.09
C VAL A 91 -42.36 41.61 12.89
N LEU A 92 -43.05 40.48 13.12
CA LEU A 92 -44.31 40.44 13.86
C LEU A 92 -44.06 40.07 15.33
N TYR A 93 -42.98 39.34 15.59
CA TYR A 93 -42.57 38.90 16.94
C TYR A 93 -41.07 38.60 16.91
N ASP A 94 -40.37 38.95 17.98
CA ASP A 94 -38.99 38.55 18.26
C ASP A 94 -38.80 38.50 19.79
N ASN A 95 -38.35 37.37 20.31
CA ASN A 95 -38.22 37.19 21.77
C ASN A 95 -36.98 37.90 22.38
N ASP A 96 -36.16 38.57 21.56
CA ASP A 96 -34.91 39.21 21.95
C ASP A 96 -34.96 40.74 21.75
N ILE A 97 -36.12 41.27 21.37
CA ILE A 97 -36.35 42.67 21.10
C ILE A 97 -37.59 43.16 21.88
N ASP A 98 -37.43 44.24 22.62
CA ASP A 98 -38.53 44.90 23.27
C ASP A 98 -39.42 45.65 22.28
N GLU A 99 -40.75 45.74 22.51
CA GLU A 99 -41.76 46.23 21.56
C GLU A 99 -41.56 47.69 21.05
N GLU A 100 -40.67 48.48 21.66
CA GLU A 100 -40.47 49.88 21.33
C GLU A 100 -39.43 50.15 20.24
N GLU A 101 -38.67 49.16 19.78
CA GLU A 101 -37.68 49.34 18.70
C GLU A 101 -38.31 49.20 17.31
N THR A 102 -38.19 50.24 16.49
CA THR A 102 -38.55 50.16 15.04
C THR A 102 -37.58 49.21 14.34
N VAL A 103 -37.96 47.93 14.24
CA VAL A 103 -37.17 46.92 13.57
C VAL A 103 -37.16 47.15 12.07
N GLU A 104 -36.01 47.26 11.46
CA GLU A 104 -35.85 47.34 10.02
C GLU A 104 -36.51 46.14 9.30
N ASN A 105 -36.86 46.35 8.00
CA ASN A 105 -37.41 45.28 7.20
C ASN A 105 -36.38 44.19 6.98
N HIS A 106 -36.71 42.94 7.29
CA HIS A 106 -35.83 41.78 7.27
C HIS A 106 -35.82 41.04 5.93
N LEU A 107 -36.56 41.50 4.89
CA LEU A 107 -36.67 40.81 3.60
C LEU A 107 -35.32 40.69 2.88
N SER A 108 -34.43 41.69 3.08
CA SER A 108 -33.10 41.72 2.49
C SER A 108 -32.08 40.86 3.23
N ARG A 109 -32.43 40.28 4.38
CA ARG A 109 -31.52 39.43 5.16
C ARG A 109 -31.22 38.14 4.41
N PRO A 110 -29.94 37.73 4.29
CA PRO A 110 -29.56 36.58 3.46
C PRO A 110 -30.34 35.32 3.74
N GLU A 111 -30.58 34.99 5.02
CA GLU A 111 -31.35 33.82 5.44
C GLU A 111 -32.81 33.90 4.99
N ILE A 112 -33.42 35.09 4.97
CA ILE A 112 -34.82 35.30 4.55
C ILE A 112 -34.90 35.27 3.02
N ALA A 113 -33.99 35.96 2.32
CA ALA A 113 -33.92 35.97 0.87
C ALA A 113 -33.72 34.54 0.31
N GLN A 114 -32.90 33.74 0.95
CA GLN A 114 -32.68 32.33 0.61
C GLN A 114 -33.96 31.50 0.88
N ALA A 115 -34.62 31.72 2.01
CA ALA A 115 -35.85 31.02 2.36
C ALA A 115 -37.01 31.32 1.39
N LEU A 116 -37.06 32.52 0.79
CA LEU A 116 -38.01 32.85 -0.26
C LEU A 116 -37.89 31.97 -1.52
N THR A 117 -36.66 31.59 -1.88
CA THR A 117 -36.35 30.82 -3.10
C THR A 117 -36.29 29.32 -2.87
N GLN A 118 -35.79 28.88 -1.73
CA GLN A 118 -35.49 27.49 -1.43
C GLN A 118 -36.32 26.90 -0.28
N SER A 119 -37.33 27.66 0.22
CA SER A 119 -38.19 27.36 1.37
C SER A 119 -37.44 27.37 2.71
N ASN A 120 -36.12 27.31 2.74
CA ASN A 120 -35.26 27.47 3.91
C ASN A 120 -34.00 28.27 3.54
N GLY A 121 -33.43 28.97 4.52
CA GLY A 121 -32.20 29.72 4.34
C GLY A 121 -31.41 29.82 5.64
N THR A 122 -30.09 29.74 5.54
CA THR A 122 -29.19 29.78 6.70
C THR A 122 -28.09 30.81 6.51
N ASN A 123 -27.69 31.49 7.57
CA ASN A 123 -26.57 32.41 7.53
C ASN A 123 -25.94 32.59 8.93
N ILE A 124 -24.62 32.83 8.96
CA ILE A 124 -23.93 33.26 10.16
C ILE A 124 -23.57 34.72 10.02
N ARG A 125 -24.13 35.56 10.87
CA ARG A 125 -23.85 36.99 10.83
C ARG A 125 -24.01 37.63 12.21
N LYS A 126 -23.42 38.81 12.35
CA LYS A 126 -23.62 39.64 13.53
C LYS A 126 -25.04 40.20 13.58
N SER A 127 -25.66 40.05 14.73
CA SER A 127 -26.97 40.70 15.01
C SER A 127 -26.74 42.21 15.20
N GLU A 128 -27.52 43.01 14.49
CA GLU A 128 -27.47 44.47 14.65
C GLU A 128 -28.06 44.92 15.96
N THR A 129 -28.99 44.15 16.53
CA THR A 129 -29.65 44.42 17.81
C THR A 129 -28.78 44.08 19.00
N THR A 130 -28.17 42.88 19.02
CA THR A 130 -27.45 42.38 20.18
C THR A 130 -25.91 42.53 20.06
N GLY A 131 -25.41 42.81 18.85
CA GLY A 131 -23.97 42.92 18.59
C GLY A 131 -23.20 41.59 18.65
N ILE A 132 -23.89 40.43 18.76
CA ILE A 132 -23.34 39.10 18.84
C ILE A 132 -23.52 38.38 17.51
N ASP A 133 -22.62 37.49 17.15
CA ASP A 133 -22.77 36.61 16.00
C ASP A 133 -23.79 35.52 16.30
N TYR A 134 -24.73 35.31 15.37
CA TYR A 134 -25.74 34.26 15.44
C TYR A 134 -25.66 33.35 14.21
N TYR A 135 -25.95 32.08 14.44
CA TYR A 135 -26.32 31.18 13.36
C TYR A 135 -27.82 31.27 13.18
N TYR A 136 -28.23 31.87 12.08
CA TYR A 136 -29.64 32.03 11.70
C TYR A 136 -30.09 30.91 10.79
N ASP A 137 -31.31 30.40 11.05
CA ASP A 137 -32.03 29.50 10.16
C ASP A 137 -33.46 30.05 9.99
N ALA A 138 -33.85 30.29 8.74
CA ALA A 138 -35.16 30.82 8.42
C ALA A 138 -35.91 29.85 7.50
N ARG A 139 -37.16 29.61 7.80
CA ARG A 139 -38.04 28.76 6.99
C ARG A 139 -39.35 29.46 6.65
N LEU A 140 -39.77 29.34 5.38
CA LEU A 140 -41.02 29.86 4.92
C LEU A 140 -42.15 28.84 5.19
N PHE A 141 -43.17 29.31 5.90
CA PHE A 141 -44.44 28.58 6.13
C PHE A 141 -45.55 29.39 5.50
N ASN A 142 -46.49 28.73 4.87
CA ASN A 142 -47.67 29.35 4.23
C ASN A 142 -47.51 30.84 3.83
N ASN A 143 -47.65 31.76 4.78
CA ASN A 143 -47.62 33.21 4.53
C ASN A 143 -46.69 33.99 5.48
N TYR A 144 -45.79 33.32 6.22
CA TYR A 144 -44.87 33.95 7.13
C TYR A 144 -43.58 33.13 7.25
N PHE A 145 -42.51 33.75 7.75
CA PHE A 145 -41.26 33.08 8.06
C PHE A 145 -41.18 32.85 9.56
N VAL A 146 -40.69 31.65 9.92
CA VAL A 146 -40.15 31.39 11.25
C VAL A 146 -38.65 31.44 11.11
N ARG A 147 -38.02 32.37 11.79
CA ARG A 147 -36.57 32.45 11.92
C ARG A 147 -36.17 32.04 13.32
N VAL A 148 -35.30 31.06 13.43
CA VAL A 148 -34.67 30.65 14.67
C VAL A 148 -33.18 30.96 14.59
N ALA A 149 -32.59 31.35 15.73
CA ALA A 149 -31.15 31.61 15.77
C ALA A 149 -30.55 31.20 17.11
N LEU A 150 -29.33 30.73 17.06
CA LEU A 150 -28.52 30.47 18.26
C LEU A 150 -27.26 31.33 18.22
N PRO A 151 -26.83 31.89 19.35
CA PRO A 151 -25.57 32.62 19.44
C PRO A 151 -24.43 31.74 18.95
N TYR A 152 -23.63 32.28 18.02
CA TYR A 152 -22.47 31.60 17.47
C TYR A 152 -21.29 31.65 18.44
N THR A 153 -21.52 31.14 19.64
CA THR A 153 -20.56 31.04 20.73
C THR A 153 -19.59 29.90 20.53
N ASP A 154 -18.56 29.83 21.38
CA ASP A 154 -17.60 28.70 21.38
C ASP A 154 -18.30 27.35 21.49
N GLN A 155 -19.44 27.28 22.18
CA GLN A 155 -20.22 26.02 22.27
C GLN A 155 -20.76 25.59 20.91
N VAL A 156 -21.42 26.49 20.15
CA VAL A 156 -21.95 26.20 18.83
C VAL A 156 -20.80 25.94 17.83
N GLN A 157 -19.73 26.73 17.91
CA GLN A 157 -18.54 26.49 17.09
C GLN A 157 -17.95 25.11 17.37
N ASN A 158 -17.86 24.68 18.63
CA ASN A 158 -17.32 23.37 19.01
C ASN A 158 -18.24 22.22 18.55
N ILE A 159 -19.57 22.40 18.56
CA ILE A 159 -20.52 21.44 17.98
C ILE A 159 -20.24 21.26 16.47
N LEU A 160 -19.89 22.33 15.76
CA LEU A 160 -19.64 22.31 14.31
C LEU A 160 -18.22 21.87 13.92
N LYS A 161 -17.27 21.88 14.87
CA LYS A 161 -15.90 21.39 14.61
C LYS A 161 -15.87 19.87 14.55
N ALA A 162 -14.96 19.34 13.75
CA ALA A 162 -14.65 17.91 13.77
C ALA A 162 -14.01 17.50 15.09
N ASP A 163 -14.30 16.30 15.57
CA ASP A 163 -13.73 15.77 16.80
C ASP A 163 -12.25 15.42 16.58
N GLU A 164 -11.40 15.91 17.46
CA GLU A 164 -9.97 15.65 17.40
C GLU A 164 -9.61 14.21 17.81
N ILE A 165 -10.48 13.54 18.58
CA ILE A 165 -10.25 12.17 19.08
C ILE A 165 -9.96 11.20 17.94
N PHE A 166 -10.73 11.27 16.84
CA PHE A 166 -10.50 10.43 15.68
C PHE A 166 -9.15 10.72 15.02
N THR A 167 -8.75 11.98 14.97
CA THR A 167 -7.45 12.39 14.43
C THR A 167 -6.30 11.81 15.26
N TYR A 168 -6.38 11.87 16.60
CA TYR A 168 -5.38 11.25 17.49
C TYR A 168 -5.33 9.74 17.33
N PHE A 169 -6.47 9.07 17.15
CA PHE A 169 -6.52 7.64 16.90
C PHE A 169 -5.81 7.27 15.58
N ILE A 170 -6.05 8.01 14.51
CA ILE A 170 -5.37 7.80 13.22
C ILE A 170 -3.86 8.04 13.34
N LEU A 171 -3.44 9.07 14.07
CA LEU A 171 -2.02 9.33 14.32
C LEU A 171 -1.36 8.20 15.11
N LEU A 172 -2.03 7.68 16.14
CA LEU A 172 -1.54 6.53 16.89
C LEU A 172 -1.36 5.31 15.97
N LEU A 173 -2.36 5.02 15.14
CA LEU A 173 -2.30 3.93 14.14
C LEU A 173 -1.16 4.16 13.14
N PHE A 174 -0.96 5.39 12.70
CA PHE A 174 0.13 5.74 11.80
C PHE A 174 1.50 5.43 12.41
N PHE A 175 1.75 5.86 13.65
CA PHE A 175 3.03 5.62 14.33
C PHE A 175 3.25 4.14 14.63
N THR A 176 2.23 3.41 15.04
CA THR A 176 2.35 1.96 15.29
C THR A 176 2.67 1.19 14.01
N THR A 177 2.02 1.56 12.90
CA THR A 177 2.31 0.96 11.58
C THR A 177 3.71 1.33 11.10
N LEU A 178 4.17 2.57 11.33
CA LEU A 178 5.51 3.01 10.99
C LEU A 178 6.60 2.21 11.72
N ILE A 179 6.41 1.99 13.02
CA ILE A 179 7.33 1.18 13.84
C ILE A 179 7.37 -0.28 13.33
N SER A 180 6.20 -0.85 13.05
CA SER A 180 6.08 -2.20 12.48
C SER A 180 6.77 -2.30 11.13
N LEU A 181 6.61 -1.31 10.26
CA LEU A 181 7.27 -1.25 8.95
C LEU A 181 8.80 -1.16 9.06
N LEU A 182 9.31 -0.36 10.00
CA LEU A 182 10.76 -0.27 10.27
C LEU A 182 11.32 -1.62 10.71
N TYR A 183 10.64 -2.30 11.63
CA TYR A 183 11.02 -3.63 12.11
C TYR A 183 11.03 -4.66 10.97
N LEU A 184 9.98 -4.68 10.14
CA LEU A 184 9.87 -5.60 9.01
C LEU A 184 10.94 -5.31 7.94
N ALA A 185 11.17 -4.03 7.62
CA ALA A 185 12.19 -3.61 6.66
C ALA A 185 13.61 -3.96 7.14
N ASP A 186 13.87 -3.95 8.45
CA ASP A 186 15.16 -4.39 9.00
C ASP A 186 15.36 -5.88 8.81
N ARG A 187 14.40 -6.70 9.19
CA ARG A 187 14.46 -8.16 9.03
C ARG A 187 14.60 -8.59 7.58
N PHE A 188 13.78 -8.03 6.71
CA PHE A 188 13.85 -8.29 5.27
C PHE A 188 15.19 -7.87 4.68
N GLY A 189 15.66 -6.68 5.06
CA GLY A 189 16.93 -6.14 4.59
C GLY A 189 18.13 -7.00 4.99
N LYS A 190 18.14 -7.57 6.19
CA LYS A 190 19.20 -8.49 6.67
C LYS A 190 19.21 -9.78 5.85
N ALA A 191 18.06 -10.39 5.59
CA ALA A 191 17.97 -11.61 4.79
C ALA A 191 18.49 -11.41 3.36
N VAL A 192 18.06 -10.32 2.69
CA VAL A 192 18.54 -9.99 1.33
C VAL A 192 20.03 -9.65 1.32
N SER A 193 20.53 -8.95 2.35
CA SER A 193 21.96 -8.63 2.47
C SER A 193 22.79 -9.88 2.68
N GLY A 194 22.34 -10.82 3.53
CA GLY A 194 23.01 -12.11 3.71
C GLY A 194 23.09 -12.94 2.43
N LEU A 195 22.00 -12.98 1.63
CA LEU A 195 22.02 -13.64 0.33
C LEU A 195 22.98 -12.97 -0.66
N ASN A 196 23.03 -11.64 -0.67
CA ASN A 196 23.97 -10.92 -1.54
C ASN A 196 25.44 -11.17 -1.12
N GLU A 197 25.72 -11.18 0.18
CA GLU A 197 27.03 -11.51 0.74
C GLU A 197 27.42 -12.96 0.38
N PHE A 198 26.46 -13.90 0.47
CA PHE A 198 26.67 -15.27 0.05
C PHE A 198 27.07 -15.36 -1.42
N ILE A 199 26.35 -14.67 -2.34
CA ILE A 199 26.65 -14.70 -3.78
C ILE A 199 28.08 -14.18 -4.04
N ILE A 200 28.43 -13.04 -3.47
CA ILE A 200 29.77 -12.45 -3.62
C ILE A 200 30.86 -13.39 -3.08
N THR A 201 30.61 -14.01 -1.92
CA THR A 201 31.57 -14.90 -1.27
C THR A 201 31.67 -16.23 -2.02
N ALA A 202 30.57 -16.74 -2.60
CA ALA A 202 30.55 -17.99 -3.35
C ALA A 202 31.40 -17.93 -4.66
N GLU A 203 31.59 -16.74 -5.21
CA GLU A 203 32.48 -16.53 -6.37
C GLU A 203 33.95 -16.64 -6.02
N HIS A 204 34.33 -16.50 -4.73
CA HIS A 204 35.72 -16.59 -4.29
C HIS A 204 36.08 -18.04 -3.93
N SER A 205 37.31 -18.41 -4.07
CA SER A 205 37.81 -19.81 -4.05
C SER A 205 37.66 -20.55 -2.70
N GLN A 206 37.45 -19.86 -1.58
CA GLN A 206 37.20 -20.45 -0.26
C GLN A 206 36.23 -19.58 0.56
N PRO A 207 34.94 -19.66 0.28
CA PRO A 207 33.96 -18.92 1.06
C PRO A 207 33.75 -19.54 2.44
N ASP A 208 33.79 -18.69 3.47
CA ASP A 208 33.44 -19.07 4.85
C ASP A 208 31.90 -18.90 5.00
N TYR A 209 31.20 -19.96 4.65
CA TYR A 209 29.71 -19.96 4.66
C TYR A 209 29.12 -19.87 6.07
N ASP A 210 29.89 -20.15 7.11
CA ASP A 210 29.42 -20.21 8.51
C ASP A 210 29.35 -18.80 9.13
N LYS A 211 29.95 -17.80 8.46
CA LYS A 211 29.89 -16.39 8.88
C LYS A 211 28.66 -15.64 8.38
N ILE A 212 27.88 -16.22 7.47
CA ILE A 212 26.71 -15.56 6.91
C ILE A 212 25.55 -15.70 7.89
N ASP A 213 25.16 -14.58 8.50
CA ASP A 213 24.07 -14.53 9.46
C ASP A 213 22.74 -14.22 8.74
N PHE A 214 21.80 -15.13 8.85
CA PHE A 214 20.43 -14.95 8.38
C PHE A 214 19.50 -14.72 9.56
N PRO A 215 18.49 -13.82 9.45
CA PRO A 215 17.52 -13.61 10.51
C PRO A 215 16.66 -14.87 10.71
N ASP A 216 16.23 -15.09 11.95
CA ASP A 216 15.32 -16.19 12.31
C ASP A 216 13.90 -15.88 11.81
N THR A 217 13.69 -16.09 10.50
CA THR A 217 12.45 -15.86 9.75
C THR A 217 12.36 -16.87 8.62
N GLU A 218 11.18 -17.02 8.01
CA GLU A 218 10.97 -17.88 6.83
C GLU A 218 11.93 -17.51 5.68
N LEU A 219 12.22 -16.22 5.52
CA LEU A 219 13.16 -15.74 4.52
C LEU A 219 14.60 -16.12 4.85
N GLY A 220 14.96 -16.12 6.14
CA GLY A 220 16.26 -16.58 6.61
C GLY A 220 16.40 -18.09 6.46
N GLU A 221 15.35 -18.86 6.72
CA GLU A 221 15.32 -20.31 6.49
C GLU A 221 15.56 -20.65 5.01
N ILE A 222 14.93 -19.90 4.09
CA ILE A 222 15.18 -20.01 2.65
C ILE A 222 16.66 -19.71 2.34
N GLY A 223 17.24 -18.68 2.97
CA GLY A 223 18.65 -18.35 2.84
C GLY A 223 19.55 -19.52 3.26
N HIS A 224 19.32 -20.12 4.42
CA HIS A 224 20.05 -21.30 4.88
C HIS A 224 19.93 -22.48 3.91
N LYS A 225 18.72 -22.79 3.43
CA LYS A 225 18.50 -23.86 2.45
C LYS A 225 19.25 -23.63 1.13
N ILE A 226 19.33 -22.38 0.66
CA ILE A 226 20.11 -22.04 -0.54
C ILE A 226 21.59 -22.30 -0.30
N VAL A 227 22.14 -21.88 0.83
CA VAL A 227 23.55 -22.12 1.19
C VAL A 227 23.85 -23.61 1.29
N ASP A 228 22.99 -24.38 1.96
CA ASP A 228 23.17 -25.82 2.13
C ASP A 228 23.12 -26.56 0.79
N ASN A 229 22.17 -26.24 -0.06
CA ASN A 229 22.08 -26.81 -1.40
C ASN A 229 23.31 -26.50 -2.25
N TYR A 230 23.83 -25.27 -2.15
CA TYR A 230 25.07 -24.91 -2.83
C TYR A 230 26.26 -25.69 -2.31
N LYS A 231 26.42 -25.85 -0.96
CA LYS A 231 27.45 -26.69 -0.33
C LYS A 231 27.42 -28.14 -0.84
N MET A 232 26.19 -28.71 -0.91
CA MET A 232 25.99 -30.07 -1.43
C MET A 232 26.37 -30.18 -2.92
N LEU A 233 25.94 -29.22 -3.74
CA LEU A 233 26.27 -29.17 -5.16
C LEU A 233 27.77 -29.07 -5.40
N LYS A 234 28.45 -28.20 -4.67
CA LYS A 234 29.92 -28.05 -4.74
C LYS A 234 30.62 -29.33 -4.37
N LYS A 235 30.25 -29.96 -3.24
CA LYS A 235 30.80 -31.24 -2.80
C LYS A 235 30.60 -32.33 -3.85
N SER A 236 29.43 -32.45 -4.44
CA SER A 236 29.11 -33.41 -5.50
C SER A 236 30.00 -33.19 -6.74
N LYS A 237 30.14 -31.91 -7.13
CA LYS A 237 31.03 -31.54 -8.26
C LYS A 237 32.50 -31.92 -7.99
N ASP A 238 33.00 -31.67 -6.77
CA ASP A 238 34.37 -31.99 -6.39
C ASP A 238 34.56 -33.50 -6.37
N GLN A 239 33.61 -34.27 -5.86
CA GLN A 239 33.63 -35.73 -5.90
C GLN A 239 33.67 -36.25 -7.33
N LEU A 240 32.80 -35.73 -8.21
CA LEU A 240 32.77 -36.10 -9.62
C LEU A 240 34.12 -35.82 -10.31
N ASN A 241 34.73 -34.66 -10.03
CA ASN A 241 36.06 -34.33 -10.56
C ASN A 241 37.12 -35.29 -10.06
N GLN A 242 37.10 -35.64 -8.77
CA GLN A 242 38.04 -36.62 -8.19
C GLN A 242 37.88 -38.03 -8.83
N GLU A 243 36.63 -38.47 -9.02
CA GLU A 243 36.37 -39.75 -9.70
C GLU A 243 36.87 -39.71 -11.16
N ARG A 244 36.57 -38.61 -11.88
CA ARG A 244 37.08 -38.42 -13.23
C ARG A 244 38.62 -38.49 -13.28
N GLU A 245 39.30 -37.81 -12.39
CA GLU A 245 40.77 -37.86 -12.32
C GLU A 245 41.32 -39.25 -11.95
N LYS A 246 40.64 -39.99 -11.10
CA LYS A 246 41.01 -41.39 -10.80
C LYS A 246 40.87 -42.25 -12.05
N LEU A 247 39.76 -42.16 -12.77
CA LEU A 247 39.55 -42.92 -14.01
C LEU A 247 40.59 -42.57 -15.07
N LEU A 248 40.90 -41.28 -15.26
CA LEU A 248 41.96 -40.88 -16.20
C LEU A 248 43.32 -41.40 -15.81
N ARG A 249 43.66 -41.44 -14.50
CA ARG A 249 44.91 -42.05 -14.01
C ARG A 249 44.92 -43.54 -14.26
N HIS A 250 43.84 -44.29 -14.05
CA HIS A 250 43.76 -45.71 -14.37
C HIS A 250 43.98 -45.95 -15.88
N PHE A 251 43.33 -45.17 -16.75
CA PHE A 251 43.54 -45.27 -18.21
C PHE A 251 44.97 -44.97 -18.60
N HIS A 252 45.60 -43.99 -17.96
CA HIS A 252 47.00 -43.62 -18.27
C HIS A 252 48.01 -44.72 -17.87
N HIS A 253 47.74 -45.47 -16.77
CA HIS A 253 48.62 -46.52 -16.30
C HIS A 253 48.20 -47.91 -16.78
N SER A 254 47.20 -48.02 -17.63
CA SER A 254 46.81 -49.29 -18.26
C SER A 254 47.88 -49.71 -19.28
N ASP A 255 48.22 -51.01 -19.28
CA ASP A 255 49.09 -51.60 -20.26
C ASP A 255 48.38 -51.74 -21.63
N GLU A 256 47.05 -51.53 -21.67
CA GLU A 256 46.26 -51.52 -22.90
C GLU A 256 46.24 -50.14 -23.57
N GLY A 257 46.24 -50.11 -24.91
CA GLY A 257 46.03 -48.87 -25.64
C GLY A 257 44.56 -48.42 -25.56
N ILE A 258 44.32 -47.32 -24.84
CA ILE A 258 42.97 -46.78 -24.65
C ILE A 258 42.83 -45.42 -25.34
N CYS A 259 41.80 -45.32 -26.18
CA CYS A 259 41.38 -44.06 -26.75
C CYS A 259 39.86 -43.89 -26.61
N ILE A 260 39.44 -42.69 -26.23
CA ILE A 260 38.03 -42.31 -26.11
C ILE A 260 37.74 -41.20 -27.12
N PHE A 261 36.74 -41.41 -27.95
CA PHE A 261 36.26 -40.44 -28.92
C PHE A 261 34.85 -39.95 -28.56
N SER A 262 34.56 -38.72 -28.95
CA SER A 262 33.18 -38.20 -28.95
C SER A 262 32.37 -38.82 -30.10
N ALA A 263 31.07 -38.61 -30.09
CA ALA A 263 30.20 -39.04 -31.18
C ALA A 263 30.57 -38.44 -32.55
N ASP A 264 31.25 -37.28 -32.56
CA ASP A 264 31.75 -36.59 -33.76
C ASP A 264 33.18 -37.04 -34.14
N HIS A 265 33.64 -38.17 -33.62
CA HIS A 265 34.96 -38.75 -33.83
C HIS A 265 36.16 -37.89 -33.38
N LYS A 266 35.94 -36.91 -32.52
CA LYS A 266 37.01 -36.12 -31.89
C LYS A 266 37.55 -36.81 -30.67
N LYS A 267 38.89 -36.84 -30.54
CA LYS A 267 39.56 -37.41 -29.43
C LYS A 267 39.24 -36.65 -28.16
N ILE A 268 38.69 -37.38 -27.16
CA ILE A 268 38.51 -36.88 -25.80
C ILE A 268 39.75 -37.22 -24.96
N TYR A 269 40.27 -38.44 -25.13
CA TYR A 269 41.40 -38.93 -24.36
C TYR A 269 42.11 -40.03 -25.15
N ALA A 270 43.46 -40.10 -25.06
CA ALA A 270 44.27 -41.24 -25.55
C ALA A 270 45.45 -41.44 -24.57
N ASN A 271 45.73 -42.69 -24.19
CA ASN A 271 46.90 -42.97 -23.38
C ASN A 271 48.15 -43.23 -24.27
N THR A 272 49.29 -43.24 -23.64
CA THR A 272 50.59 -43.41 -24.36
C THR A 272 50.66 -44.73 -25.11
N HIS A 273 50.17 -45.82 -24.55
CA HIS A 273 50.17 -47.13 -25.20
C HIS A 273 49.30 -47.13 -26.47
N PHE A 274 48.16 -46.48 -26.47
CA PHE A 274 47.33 -46.33 -27.67
C PHE A 274 48.11 -45.63 -28.79
N ILE A 275 48.78 -44.53 -28.49
CA ILE A 275 49.61 -43.80 -29.47
C ILE A 275 50.72 -44.66 -30.00
N GLN A 276 51.38 -45.44 -29.16
CA GLN A 276 52.43 -46.37 -29.54
C GLN A 276 51.90 -47.45 -30.48
N TYR A 277 50.75 -48.07 -30.18
CA TYR A 277 50.17 -49.10 -31.04
C TYR A 277 49.73 -48.54 -32.38
N VAL A 278 49.10 -47.37 -32.39
CA VAL A 278 48.73 -46.67 -33.62
C VAL A 278 49.93 -46.42 -34.48
N ASN A 279 51.04 -45.93 -33.91
CA ASN A 279 52.30 -45.71 -34.65
C ASN A 279 53.01 -46.99 -35.09
N THR A 280 52.65 -48.14 -34.57
CA THR A 280 53.14 -49.43 -35.03
C THR A 280 52.34 -49.93 -36.24
N ILE A 281 51.09 -49.48 -36.35
CA ILE A 281 50.19 -49.86 -37.46
C ILE A 281 50.31 -48.92 -38.65
N LEU A 282 50.53 -47.64 -38.39
CA LEU A 282 50.65 -46.62 -39.44
C LEU A 282 52.06 -46.57 -40.01
N ASP A 283 52.17 -46.40 -41.31
CA ASP A 283 53.45 -46.24 -42.01
C ASP A 283 54.14 -44.93 -41.60
N GLU A 284 53.37 -43.87 -41.28
CA GLU A 284 53.91 -42.60 -40.80
C GLU A 284 53.55 -42.36 -39.35
N PRO A 285 54.55 -42.12 -38.44
CA PRO A 285 54.27 -41.85 -37.04
C PRO A 285 53.47 -40.55 -36.81
N THR A 286 52.41 -40.63 -36.03
CA THR A 286 51.57 -39.47 -35.69
C THR A 286 51.33 -39.33 -34.18
N PHE A 287 51.28 -38.10 -33.70
CA PHE A 287 50.80 -37.77 -32.33
C PHE A 287 49.37 -37.22 -32.39
N ASP A 288 48.86 -36.94 -33.58
CA ASP A 288 47.52 -36.45 -33.79
C ASP A 288 46.55 -37.60 -34.05
N VAL A 289 45.83 -37.96 -33.00
CA VAL A 289 44.87 -39.09 -33.00
C VAL A 289 43.50 -38.65 -33.57
N ASP A 290 43.27 -37.40 -33.79
CA ASP A 290 41.94 -36.91 -34.30
C ASP A 290 41.68 -37.35 -35.75
N HIS A 291 42.78 -37.62 -36.54
CA HIS A 291 42.70 -38.04 -37.93
C HIS A 291 42.89 -39.56 -38.15
N ILE A 292 42.95 -40.35 -37.09
CA ILE A 292 43.19 -41.80 -37.17
C ILE A 292 42.18 -42.54 -38.04
N PHE A 293 40.88 -42.11 -38.02
CA PHE A 293 39.86 -42.71 -38.84
C PHE A 293 39.97 -42.37 -40.35
N GLN A 294 40.86 -41.48 -40.72
CA GLN A 294 41.12 -41.18 -42.15
C GLN A 294 42.09 -42.23 -42.73
N ALA A 295 42.82 -42.92 -41.89
CA ALA A 295 43.74 -43.95 -42.35
C ALA A 295 42.99 -45.21 -42.78
N PRO A 296 43.38 -45.87 -43.88
CA PRO A 296 42.69 -47.05 -44.42
C PRO A 296 42.60 -48.22 -43.40
N GLU A 297 43.61 -48.36 -42.57
CA GLU A 297 43.78 -49.41 -41.58
C GLU A 297 42.71 -49.34 -40.47
N PHE A 298 42.22 -48.16 -40.20
CA PHE A 298 41.20 -47.91 -39.15
C PHE A 298 39.74 -47.81 -39.66
N LYS A 299 39.49 -47.95 -40.97
CA LYS A 299 38.11 -47.86 -41.53
C LYS A 299 37.17 -48.91 -40.99
N GLU A 300 37.70 -50.11 -40.72
CA GLU A 300 36.90 -51.20 -40.14
C GLU A 300 36.49 -50.88 -38.69
N ALA A 301 37.39 -50.25 -37.92
CA ALA A 301 37.11 -49.80 -36.58
C ALA A 301 36.06 -48.66 -36.57
N GLU A 302 36.16 -47.72 -37.51
CA GLU A 302 35.20 -46.66 -37.67
C GLU A 302 33.79 -47.20 -38.01
N PHE A 303 33.69 -48.09 -38.95
CA PHE A 303 32.43 -48.77 -39.31
C PHE A 303 31.83 -49.53 -38.14
N PHE A 304 32.66 -50.19 -37.35
CA PHE A 304 32.21 -50.90 -36.16
C PHE A 304 31.67 -49.94 -35.08
N LEU A 305 32.31 -48.81 -34.85
CA LEU A 305 31.89 -47.79 -33.93
C LEU A 305 30.55 -47.12 -34.35
N GLN A 306 30.39 -46.87 -35.64
CA GLN A 306 29.17 -46.29 -36.19
C GLN A 306 27.94 -47.24 -36.11
N LYS A 307 28.18 -48.55 -36.18
CA LYS A 307 27.12 -49.57 -36.11
C LYS A 307 26.65 -49.91 -34.69
N ASN A 308 27.47 -49.68 -33.71
CA ASN A 308 27.18 -50.03 -32.31
C ASN A 308 26.74 -48.77 -31.53
N THR A 309 25.50 -48.79 -31.05
CA THR A 309 25.02 -47.71 -30.18
C THR A 309 25.56 -47.90 -28.75
N PRO A 310 25.75 -46.79 -28.02
CA PRO A 310 26.32 -46.80 -26.65
C PRO A 310 25.52 -47.67 -25.64
N VAL A 311 24.31 -48.12 -25.95
CA VAL A 311 23.43 -48.90 -25.08
C VAL A 311 23.90 -50.35 -24.88
N ASN A 312 24.72 -50.86 -25.82
CA ASN A 312 25.22 -52.24 -25.74
C ASN A 312 26.70 -52.27 -26.20
N PRO A 313 27.67 -52.06 -25.30
CA PRO A 313 29.08 -52.12 -25.66
C PRO A 313 29.47 -53.50 -26.15
N GLN A 314 30.00 -53.60 -27.34
CA GLN A 314 30.56 -54.81 -27.93
C GLN A 314 32.06 -54.66 -28.12
N ALA A 315 32.81 -55.77 -27.91
CA ALA A 315 34.21 -55.79 -28.20
C ALA A 315 34.42 -56.43 -29.56
N LYS A 316 35.34 -55.84 -30.37
CA LYS A 316 35.82 -56.40 -31.62
C LYS A 316 37.36 -56.41 -31.64
N SER A 317 37.94 -57.53 -31.90
CA SER A 317 39.39 -57.64 -32.17
C SER A 317 39.62 -57.30 -33.65
N ILE A 318 40.50 -56.40 -33.92
CA ILE A 318 40.91 -55.95 -35.26
C ILE A 318 42.22 -56.64 -35.62
#